data_6535c8ed7d34a7391c4f21e01e0ccd9a
#
_entry.id   6535c8ed7d34a7391c4f21e01e0ccd9a
#
_cell.length_a   1.000
_cell.length_b   1.000
_cell.length_c   1.000
_cell.angle_alpha   90.00
_cell.angle_beta   90.00
_cell.angle_gamma   90.00
#
_symmetry.space_group_name_H-M   'P 1'
#
loop_
_entity.id
_entity.type
_entity.pdbx_description
1 polymer ?
#
loop_
_entity_poly.entity_id
_entity_poly.type
_entity_poly.pdbx_seq_one_letter_code
_entity_poly.pdbx_strand_id
1 'polypeptide(L)'
;MELIIAELSRYIIVILFALYTFYSYRAFIGRAAGNNEGVFRAQRVLIVMLHLVCSAVILVEEKEIKYVVLWALELFFFLFFTKIYQVFYKGMSKLIWNNMMICMMIGFIMLGRLSYDYAIRQLVMASLALGVCLLVPLFIERFTIWEKIGWQYALAGVLLLLLVFV
;
A
#
# COMPACT_ATOMS: atom_id res chain seq x y z
N MET A 1 20.57 24.97 -1.68
CA MET A 1 19.13 24.82 -1.42
C MET A 1 18.70 23.34 -1.44
N GLU A 2 19.11 22.57 -2.45
CA GLU A 2 18.80 21.13 -2.59
C GLU A 2 19.28 20.29 -1.38
N LEU A 3 20.49 20.53 -0.88
CA LEU A 3 21.04 19.84 0.28
C LEU A 3 20.21 20.07 1.57
N ILE A 4 19.71 21.28 1.76
CA ILE A 4 18.89 21.63 2.94
C ILE A 4 17.53 20.93 2.83
N ILE A 5 16.93 20.87 1.63
CA ILE A 5 15.66 20.17 1.39
C ILE A 5 15.84 18.67 1.63
N ALA A 6 16.92 18.07 1.14
CA ALA A 6 17.21 16.65 1.34
C ALA A 6 17.45 16.30 2.82
N GLU A 7 18.16 17.14 3.58
CA GLU A 7 18.35 16.91 5.01
C GLU A 7 17.07 17.10 5.82
N LEU A 8 16.32 18.18 5.55
CA LEU A 8 15.06 18.44 6.24
C LEU A 8 14.03 17.33 5.98
N SER A 9 13.94 16.86 4.74
CA SER A 9 13.03 15.80 4.36
C SER A 9 13.31 14.48 5.10
N ARG A 10 14.57 14.15 5.37
CA ARG A 10 14.94 12.97 6.17
C ARG A 10 14.29 12.98 7.55
N TYR A 11 14.38 14.09 8.25
CA TYR A 11 13.77 14.21 9.60
C TYR A 11 12.26 14.17 9.53
N ILE A 12 11.66 14.82 8.53
CA ILE A 12 10.20 14.81 8.33
C ILE A 12 9.71 13.38 8.04
N ILE A 13 10.38 12.62 7.17
CA ILE A 13 10.05 11.22 6.84
C ILE A 13 10.10 10.35 8.10
N VAL A 14 11.18 10.47 8.90
CA VAL A 14 11.34 9.69 10.14
C VAL A 14 10.21 10.02 11.14
N ILE A 15 9.89 11.30 11.32
CA ILE A 15 8.81 11.73 12.22
C ILE A 15 7.45 11.19 11.73
N LEU A 16 7.14 11.33 10.45
CA LEU A 16 5.88 10.82 9.88
C LEU A 16 5.77 9.31 10.03
N PHE A 17 6.86 8.58 9.83
CA PHE A 17 6.89 7.14 9.99
C PHE A 17 6.70 6.72 11.46
N ALA A 18 7.35 7.42 12.39
CA ALA A 18 7.17 7.21 13.83
C ALA A 18 5.73 7.49 14.27
N LEU A 19 5.13 8.58 13.78
CA LEU A 19 3.72 8.89 14.02
C LEU A 19 2.79 7.82 13.45
N TYR A 20 3.04 7.33 12.23
CA TYR A 20 2.26 6.26 11.66
C TYR A 20 2.34 4.98 12.50
N THR A 21 3.53 4.60 12.94
CA THR A 21 3.75 3.43 13.81
C THR A 21 3.03 3.60 15.13
N PHE A 22 3.08 4.78 15.74
CA PHE A 22 2.35 5.09 16.96
C PHE A 22 0.83 4.94 16.78
N TYR A 23 0.26 5.47 15.70
CA TYR A 23 -1.17 5.31 15.41
C TYR A 23 -1.54 3.85 15.10
N SER A 24 -0.66 3.08 14.47
CA SER A 24 -0.87 1.64 14.23
C SER A 24 -0.92 0.86 15.54
N TYR A 25 -0.01 1.15 16.45
CA TYR A 25 0.02 0.56 17.79
C TYR A 25 -1.22 0.95 18.60
N ARG A 26 -1.61 2.23 18.58
CA ARG A 26 -2.84 2.72 19.22
C ARG A 26 -4.10 2.05 18.66
N ALA A 27 -4.17 1.84 17.33
CA ALA A 27 -5.28 1.14 16.70
C ALA A 27 -5.37 -0.33 17.12
N PHE A 28 -4.21 -0.98 17.33
CA PHE A 28 -4.15 -2.35 17.78
C PHE A 28 -4.64 -2.52 19.23
N ILE A 29 -4.18 -1.66 20.15
CA ILE A 29 -4.61 -1.69 21.57
C ILE A 29 -6.06 -1.24 21.72
N GLY A 30 -6.47 -0.19 21.01
CA GLY A 30 -7.82 0.37 21.08
C GLY A 30 -8.92 -0.50 20.44
N ARG A 31 -8.57 -1.70 19.96
CA ARG A 31 -9.53 -2.63 19.37
C ARG A 31 -10.66 -3.03 20.33
N ALA A 32 -10.38 -3.00 21.63
CA ALA A 32 -11.36 -3.27 22.68
C ALA A 32 -12.31 -2.10 22.97
N ALA A 33 -11.96 -0.87 22.56
CA ALA A 33 -12.72 0.36 22.89
C ALA A 33 -13.70 0.83 21.80
N GLY A 34 -13.85 0.11 20.69
CA GLY A 34 -14.97 0.23 19.73
C GLY A 34 -14.93 1.39 18.73
N ASN A 35 -14.19 2.48 18.93
CA ASN A 35 -14.22 3.64 18.02
C ASN A 35 -12.85 4.13 17.59
N ASN A 36 -12.27 3.47 16.59
CA ASN A 36 -10.96 3.81 16.03
C ASN A 36 -11.01 4.56 14.69
N GLU A 37 -12.17 5.08 14.27
CA GLU A 37 -12.33 5.77 12.98
C GLU A 37 -11.40 6.97 12.84
N GLY A 38 -11.23 7.75 13.89
CA GLY A 38 -10.30 8.88 13.91
C GLY A 38 -8.84 8.45 13.72
N VAL A 39 -8.46 7.33 14.33
CA VAL A 39 -7.11 6.76 14.21
C VAL A 39 -6.85 6.28 12.78
N PHE A 40 -7.79 5.57 12.16
CA PHE A 40 -7.66 5.11 10.78
C PHE A 40 -7.64 6.26 9.77
N ARG A 41 -8.37 7.34 10.05
CA ARG A 41 -8.31 8.57 9.23
C ARG A 41 -6.93 9.23 9.35
N ALA A 42 -6.40 9.35 10.56
CA ALA A 42 -5.06 9.89 10.79
C ALA A 42 -3.98 9.06 10.06
N GLN A 43 -4.05 7.73 10.12
CA GLN A 43 -3.15 6.85 9.38
C GLN A 43 -3.19 7.14 7.86
N ARG A 44 -4.38 7.26 7.26
CA ARG A 44 -4.51 7.56 5.81
C ARG A 44 -3.90 8.92 5.46
N VAL A 45 -4.14 9.93 6.30
CA VAL A 45 -3.52 11.25 6.10
C VAL A 45 -2.00 11.17 6.17
N LEU A 46 -1.46 10.42 7.14
CA LEU A 46 -0.01 10.22 7.27
C LEU A 46 0.59 9.49 6.07
N ILE A 47 -0.11 8.48 5.51
CA ILE A 47 0.31 7.80 4.27
C ILE A 47 0.42 8.81 3.12
N VAL A 48 -0.60 9.65 2.92
CA VAL A 48 -0.61 10.66 1.85
C VAL A 48 0.48 11.69 2.07
N MET A 49 0.68 12.17 3.30
CA MET A 49 1.75 13.13 3.63
C MET A 49 3.14 12.53 3.39
N LEU A 50 3.36 11.29 3.82
CA LEU A 50 4.62 10.59 3.62
C LEU A 50 4.90 10.41 2.12
N HIS A 51 3.89 9.99 1.35
CA HIS A 51 3.98 9.85 -0.10
C HIS A 51 4.34 11.19 -0.78
N LEU A 52 3.69 12.28 -0.38
CA LEU A 52 3.95 13.61 -0.91
C LEU A 52 5.39 14.06 -0.63
N VAL A 53 5.86 13.90 0.62
CA VAL A 53 7.24 14.30 0.99
C VAL A 53 8.27 13.49 0.22
N CYS A 54 8.12 12.16 0.15
CA CYS A 54 9.06 11.30 -0.56
C CYS A 54 9.07 11.59 -2.07
N SER A 55 7.92 11.79 -2.69
CA SER A 55 7.81 12.11 -4.11
C SER A 55 8.36 13.50 -4.42
N ALA A 56 8.19 14.47 -3.51
CA ALA A 56 8.80 15.78 -3.66
C ALA A 56 10.34 15.74 -3.64
N VAL A 57 10.93 14.85 -2.83
CA VAL A 57 12.39 14.65 -2.83
C VAL A 57 12.84 14.10 -4.18
N ILE A 58 12.19 13.09 -4.71
CA ILE A 58 12.51 12.50 -6.02
C ILE A 58 12.40 13.57 -7.12
N LEU A 59 11.34 14.38 -7.08
CA LEU A 59 11.14 15.45 -8.06
C LEU A 59 12.26 16.51 -8.01
N VAL A 60 12.76 16.85 -6.82
CA VAL A 60 13.87 17.80 -6.66
C VAL A 60 15.20 17.21 -7.15
N GLU A 61 15.42 15.90 -6.95
CA GLU A 61 16.63 15.20 -7.41
C GLU A 61 16.62 15.05 -8.95
N GLU A 62 15.52 14.56 -9.54
CA GLU A 62 15.45 14.19 -10.97
C GLU A 62 15.07 15.36 -11.89
N LYS A 63 14.35 16.38 -11.37
CA LYS A 63 13.92 17.59 -12.09
C LYS A 63 13.11 17.36 -13.35
N GLU A 64 12.49 16.16 -13.49
CA GLU A 64 11.69 15.80 -14.65
C GLU A 64 10.21 15.75 -14.32
N ILE A 65 9.37 16.36 -15.18
CA ILE A 65 7.93 16.44 -14.99
C ILE A 65 7.24 15.08 -14.98
N LYS A 66 7.86 14.05 -15.57
CA LYS A 66 7.32 12.67 -15.57
C LYS A 66 7.10 12.13 -14.15
N TYR A 67 7.92 12.55 -13.16
CA TYR A 67 7.75 12.13 -11.76
C TYR A 67 6.54 12.77 -11.08
N VAL A 68 6.10 13.94 -11.53
CA VAL A 68 4.82 14.54 -11.08
C VAL A 68 3.65 13.70 -11.56
N VAL A 69 3.71 13.23 -12.82
CA VAL A 69 2.68 12.36 -13.38
C VAL A 69 2.66 11.02 -12.65
N LEU A 70 3.82 10.43 -12.37
CA LEU A 70 3.94 9.20 -11.59
C LEU A 70 3.31 9.36 -10.20
N TRP A 71 3.67 10.42 -9.48
CA TRP A 71 3.09 10.73 -8.17
C TRP A 71 1.56 10.85 -8.22
N ALA A 72 1.02 11.56 -9.23
CA ALA A 72 -0.42 11.71 -9.39
C ALA A 72 -1.13 10.37 -9.66
N LEU A 73 -0.51 9.50 -10.48
CA LEU A 73 -1.02 8.16 -10.76
C LEU A 73 -1.00 7.27 -9.52
N GLU A 74 0.07 7.30 -8.73
CA GLU A 74 0.18 6.55 -7.48
C GLU A 74 -0.85 7.04 -6.45
N LEU A 75 -1.02 8.37 -6.30
CA LEU A 75 -2.03 8.93 -5.42
C LEU A 75 -3.44 8.53 -5.85
N PHE A 76 -3.74 8.60 -7.14
CA PHE A 76 -5.01 8.14 -7.70
C PHE A 76 -5.22 6.65 -7.40
N PHE A 77 -4.21 5.82 -7.61
CA PHE A 77 -4.24 4.38 -7.29
C PHE A 77 -4.61 4.14 -5.81
N PHE A 78 -3.95 4.79 -4.86
CA PHE A 78 -4.25 4.64 -3.44
C PHE A 78 -5.68 5.04 -3.08
N LEU A 79 -6.14 6.19 -3.58
CA LEU A 79 -7.49 6.69 -3.30
C LEU A 79 -8.56 5.81 -3.95
N PHE A 80 -8.36 5.42 -5.20
CA PHE A 80 -9.28 4.63 -5.99
C PHE A 80 -9.49 3.24 -5.36
N PHE A 81 -8.41 2.50 -5.12
CA PHE A 81 -8.52 1.16 -4.53
C PHE A 81 -9.04 1.21 -3.09
N THR A 82 -8.63 2.19 -2.29
CA THR A 82 -9.18 2.36 -0.95
C THR A 82 -10.69 2.57 -0.97
N LYS A 83 -11.22 3.37 -1.88
CA LYS A 83 -12.66 3.59 -2.03
C LYS A 83 -13.38 2.34 -2.51
N ILE A 84 -12.87 1.69 -3.55
CA ILE A 84 -13.48 0.46 -4.09
C ILE A 84 -13.59 -0.61 -3.00
N TYR A 85 -12.48 -0.93 -2.32
CA TYR A 85 -12.50 -1.97 -1.29
C TYR A 85 -13.41 -1.63 -0.11
N GLN A 86 -13.51 -0.36 0.29
CA GLN A 86 -14.44 0.06 1.34
C GLN A 86 -15.90 -0.07 0.94
N VAL A 87 -16.22 0.11 -0.34
CA VAL A 87 -17.59 -0.04 -0.86
C VAL A 87 -17.98 -1.51 -0.96
N PHE A 88 -17.09 -2.34 -1.54
CA PHE A 88 -17.37 -3.76 -1.76
C PHE A 88 -17.27 -4.59 -0.46
N TYR A 89 -16.31 -4.29 0.42
CA TYR A 89 -16.03 -5.07 1.62
C TYR A 89 -16.19 -4.24 2.89
N LYS A 90 -17.45 -4.03 3.33
CA LYS A 90 -17.80 -3.25 4.52
C LYS A 90 -17.18 -3.80 5.82
N GLY A 91 -16.91 -5.11 5.89
CA GLY A 91 -16.27 -5.79 7.02
C GLY A 91 -14.74 -5.82 7.00
N MET A 92 -14.10 -5.20 6.01
CA MET A 92 -12.65 -5.21 5.88
C MET A 92 -11.94 -4.52 7.06
N SER A 93 -10.87 -5.13 7.56
CA SER A 93 -10.02 -4.52 8.59
C SER A 93 -9.27 -3.32 8.04
N LYS A 94 -9.68 -2.12 8.47
CA LYS A 94 -9.05 -0.85 8.04
C LYS A 94 -7.57 -0.77 8.44
N LEU A 95 -7.20 -1.40 9.56
CA LEU A 95 -5.80 -1.45 10.01
C LEU A 95 -4.92 -2.25 9.02
N ILE A 96 -5.38 -3.45 8.65
CA ILE A 96 -4.63 -4.30 7.70
C ILE A 96 -4.51 -3.60 6.35
N TRP A 97 -5.60 -2.98 5.88
CA TRP A 97 -5.62 -2.23 4.64
C TRP A 97 -4.61 -1.08 4.63
N ASN A 98 -4.62 -0.23 5.66
CA ASN A 98 -3.69 0.89 5.76
C ASN A 98 -2.23 0.42 5.84
N ASN A 99 -1.95 -0.67 6.58
CA ASN A 99 -0.59 -1.24 6.65
C ASN A 99 -0.14 -1.82 5.30
N MET A 100 -1.03 -2.47 4.55
CA MET A 100 -0.73 -2.93 3.20
C MET A 100 -0.41 -1.74 2.27
N MET A 101 -1.22 -0.69 2.34
CA MET A 101 -1.03 0.51 1.50
C MET A 101 0.28 1.23 1.77
N ILE A 102 0.71 1.36 3.03
CA ILE A 102 2.01 1.98 3.34
C ILE A 102 3.18 1.12 2.83
N CYS A 103 3.10 -0.20 2.93
CA CYS A 103 4.13 -1.10 2.39
C CYS A 103 4.23 -0.97 0.85
N MET A 104 3.09 -0.92 0.16
CA MET A 104 3.06 -0.71 -1.29
C MET A 104 3.62 0.66 -1.69
N MET A 105 3.25 1.71 -0.95
CA MET A 105 3.76 3.06 -1.16
C MET A 105 5.28 3.11 -1.04
N ILE A 106 5.86 2.49 -0.01
CA ILE A 106 7.32 2.40 0.15
C ILE A 106 7.94 1.71 -1.06
N GLY A 107 7.34 0.61 -1.54
CA GLY A 107 7.79 -0.10 -2.73
C GLY A 107 7.78 0.78 -3.99
N PHE A 108 6.72 1.56 -4.21
CA PHE A 108 6.64 2.48 -5.35
C PHE A 108 7.68 3.60 -5.28
N ILE A 109 7.87 4.21 -4.12
CA ILE A 109 8.89 5.26 -3.90
C ILE A 109 10.30 4.70 -4.17
N MET A 110 10.61 3.51 -3.67
CA MET A 110 11.91 2.88 -3.89
C MET A 110 12.15 2.57 -5.36
N LEU A 111 11.14 2.06 -6.07
CA LEU A 111 11.24 1.79 -7.50
C LEU A 111 11.29 3.07 -8.34
N GLY A 112 10.51 4.09 -7.98
CA GLY A 112 10.54 5.40 -8.62
C GLY A 112 11.91 6.06 -8.54
N ARG A 113 12.61 5.87 -7.41
CA ARG A 113 13.99 6.34 -7.24
C ARG A 113 15.01 5.57 -8.07
N LEU A 114 14.79 4.28 -8.31
CA LEU A 114 15.67 3.44 -9.13
C LEU A 114 15.46 3.66 -10.62
N SER A 115 14.21 3.67 -11.05
CA SER A 115 13.83 3.85 -12.46
C SER A 115 12.34 4.15 -12.59
N TYR A 116 12.01 5.16 -13.37
CA TYR A 116 10.65 5.50 -13.74
C TYR A 116 9.89 4.32 -14.36
N ASP A 117 10.54 3.59 -15.27
CA ASP A 117 9.91 2.46 -16.00
C ASP A 117 9.55 1.30 -15.05
N TYR A 118 10.40 1.02 -14.06
CA TYR A 118 10.10 0.00 -13.07
C TYR A 118 8.94 0.41 -12.17
N ALA A 119 8.84 1.69 -11.78
CA ALA A 119 7.73 2.20 -11.00
C ALA A 119 6.40 2.08 -11.75
N ILE A 120 6.35 2.45 -13.03
CA ILE A 120 5.16 2.30 -13.87
C ILE A 120 4.76 0.82 -14.01
N ARG A 121 5.71 -0.06 -14.29
CA ARG A 121 5.43 -1.52 -14.38
C ARG A 121 4.86 -2.04 -13.08
N GLN A 122 5.45 -1.67 -11.95
CA GLN A 122 4.95 -2.08 -10.63
C GLN A 122 3.54 -1.54 -10.36
N LEU A 123 3.25 -0.29 -10.72
CA LEU A 123 1.94 0.31 -10.57
C LEU A 123 0.87 -0.46 -11.38
N VAL A 124 1.18 -0.82 -12.62
CA VAL A 124 0.30 -1.61 -13.47
C VAL A 124 0.08 -3.01 -12.88
N MET A 125 1.15 -3.70 -12.49
CA MET A 125 1.05 -5.03 -11.88
C MET A 125 0.28 -5.03 -10.56
N ALA A 126 0.50 -4.03 -9.71
CA ALA A 126 -0.24 -3.87 -8.47
C ALA A 126 -1.72 -3.58 -8.71
N SER A 127 -2.05 -2.77 -9.74
CA SER A 127 -3.43 -2.50 -10.13
C SER A 127 -4.15 -3.75 -10.60
N LEU A 128 -3.49 -4.56 -11.43
CA LEU A 128 -4.01 -5.85 -11.88
C LEU A 128 -4.20 -6.81 -10.70
N ALA A 129 -3.20 -6.94 -9.83
CA ALA A 129 -3.25 -7.81 -8.67
C ALA A 129 -4.40 -7.43 -7.72
N LEU A 130 -4.55 -6.14 -7.38
CA LEU A 130 -5.66 -5.67 -6.56
C LEU A 130 -7.02 -5.86 -7.24
N GLY A 131 -7.09 -5.66 -8.57
CA GLY A 131 -8.29 -5.94 -9.35
C GLY A 131 -8.70 -7.41 -9.28
N VAL A 132 -7.75 -8.33 -9.42
CA VAL A 132 -7.98 -9.78 -9.27
C VAL A 132 -8.37 -10.11 -7.83
N CYS A 133 -7.66 -9.58 -6.83
CA CYS A 133 -7.98 -9.79 -5.42
C CYS A 133 -9.38 -9.31 -5.03
N LEU A 134 -9.93 -8.31 -5.73
CA LEU A 134 -11.31 -7.86 -5.52
C LEU A 134 -12.33 -8.94 -5.90
N LEU A 135 -12.00 -9.79 -6.86
CA LEU A 135 -12.90 -10.85 -7.32
C LEU A 135 -12.84 -12.11 -6.43
N VAL A 136 -11.71 -12.33 -5.74
CA VAL A 136 -11.46 -13.55 -4.95
C VAL A 136 -12.57 -13.83 -3.91
N PRO A 137 -12.98 -12.89 -3.04
CA PRO A 137 -14.04 -13.13 -2.07
C PRO A 137 -15.38 -13.46 -2.73
N LEU A 138 -15.71 -12.81 -3.86
CA LEU A 138 -16.94 -13.10 -4.63
C LEU A 138 -16.94 -14.53 -5.16
N PHE A 139 -15.79 -15.04 -5.62
CA PHE A 139 -15.64 -16.42 -6.03
C PHE A 139 -15.75 -17.39 -4.85
N ILE A 140 -15.12 -17.07 -3.71
CA ILE A 140 -15.15 -17.93 -2.52
C ILE A 140 -16.58 -18.05 -1.98
N GLU A 141 -17.32 -16.96 -1.89
CA GLU A 141 -18.73 -16.98 -1.45
C GLU A 141 -19.65 -17.78 -2.38
N ARG A 142 -19.36 -17.80 -3.69
CA ARG A 142 -20.18 -18.49 -4.68
C ARG A 142 -19.92 -20.00 -4.73
N PHE A 143 -18.71 -20.45 -4.40
CA PHE A 143 -18.28 -21.83 -4.53
C PHE A 143 -17.88 -22.44 -3.18
N THR A 144 -18.84 -23.09 -2.50
CA THR A 144 -18.62 -23.83 -1.22
C THR A 144 -17.66 -25.04 -1.34
N ILE A 145 -17.29 -25.40 -2.57
CA ILE A 145 -16.35 -26.50 -2.86
C ILE A 145 -14.95 -26.19 -2.32
N TRP A 146 -14.59 -24.90 -2.21
CA TRP A 146 -13.26 -24.44 -1.80
C TRP A 146 -12.88 -24.83 -0.36
N GLU A 147 -13.86 -24.97 0.54
CA GLU A 147 -13.64 -25.41 1.92
C GLU A 147 -13.13 -26.86 2.01
N LYS A 148 -13.53 -27.72 1.05
CA LYS A 148 -13.16 -29.14 1.03
C LYS A 148 -11.79 -29.42 0.42
N ILE A 149 -11.23 -28.47 -0.32
CA ILE A 149 -10.02 -28.65 -1.12
C ILE A 149 -8.79 -27.96 -0.48
N GLY A 150 -8.86 -27.54 0.79
CA GLY A 150 -7.80 -26.79 1.48
C GLY A 150 -6.40 -27.42 1.42
N TRP A 151 -6.33 -28.76 1.51
CA TRP A 151 -5.06 -29.48 1.39
C TRP A 151 -4.42 -29.37 0.00
N GLN A 152 -5.24 -29.37 -1.05
CA GLN A 152 -4.75 -29.29 -2.43
C GLN A 152 -4.15 -27.92 -2.73
N TYR A 153 -4.67 -26.83 -2.12
CA TYR A 153 -4.09 -25.49 -2.24
C TYR A 153 -2.75 -25.38 -1.53
N ALA A 154 -2.62 -25.98 -0.34
CA ALA A 154 -1.37 -26.01 0.38
C ALA A 154 -0.28 -26.72 -0.46
N LEU A 155 -0.62 -27.86 -1.04
CA LEU A 155 0.28 -28.64 -1.89
C LEU A 155 0.63 -27.90 -3.18
N ALA A 156 -0.33 -27.25 -3.85
CA ALA A 156 -0.10 -26.42 -5.02
C ALA A 156 0.79 -25.20 -4.70
N GLY A 157 0.59 -24.56 -3.56
CA GLY A 157 1.44 -23.46 -3.11
C GLY A 157 2.89 -23.88 -2.88
N VAL A 158 3.11 -25.02 -2.23
CA VAL A 158 4.46 -25.60 -2.02
C VAL A 158 5.12 -25.96 -3.37
N LEU A 159 4.37 -26.57 -4.29
CA LEU A 159 4.88 -26.89 -5.63
C LEU A 159 5.27 -25.64 -6.42
N LEU A 160 4.44 -24.58 -6.38
CA LEU A 160 4.78 -23.31 -7.04
C LEU A 160 6.03 -22.67 -6.43
N LEU A 161 6.19 -22.72 -5.10
CA LEU A 161 7.40 -22.23 -4.44
C LEU A 161 8.64 -23.01 -4.87
N LEU A 162 8.55 -24.35 -4.95
CA LEU A 162 9.65 -25.19 -5.43
C LEU A 162 10.01 -24.90 -6.89
N LEU A 163 9.02 -24.61 -7.72
CA LEU A 163 9.22 -24.30 -9.15
C LEU A 163 9.95 -22.96 -9.35
N VAL A 164 9.81 -22.01 -8.42
CA VAL A 164 10.55 -20.74 -8.45
C VAL A 164 12.02 -20.91 -8.05
N PHE A 165 12.36 -21.95 -7.28
CA PHE A 165 13.72 -22.24 -6.86
C PHE A 165 14.54 -23.05 -7.86
N VAL A 166 13.92 -23.59 -8.91
CA VAL A 166 14.57 -24.34 -10.00
C VAL A 166 14.75 -23.44 -11.21
#